data_57fe9da0df98c4ef6e2aeab2ea766fbf
#
_entry.id   57fe9da0df98c4ef6e2aeab2ea766fbf
#
_cell.length_a   1.000
_cell.length_b   1.000
_cell.length_c   1.000
_cell.angle_alpha   90.00
_cell.angle_beta   90.00
_cell.angle_gamma   90.00
#
_symmetry.space_group_name_H-M   'P 1'
#
loop_
_entity.id
_entity.type
_entity.pdbx_description
1 polymer ?
#
loop_
_entity_poly.entity_id
_entity_poly.type
_entity_poly.pdbx_seq_one_letter_code
_entity_poly.pdbx_strand_id
1 'polypeptide(L)'
;MTDLRPMGDSGTTRLSLRVPARGLVGYRSEFLTDTRGEGVLHHQFHSWGPWAGVLKGRGRGVLVADRVGKSVGFALQNLQERGTLFVSPGEEVYGGMIVGENARPGDLDVNVAKEKKLTNMRAAGSDESIKLEPPRRITLEVALEFIEDDELVEITPDAVRLRKTVLDQNMRKKAVKRAKG
;
A
#
# COMPACT_ATOMS: atom_id res chain seq x y z
N MET A 1 -7.49 -9.58 -25.46
CA MET A 1 -7.95 -10.96 -25.19
C MET A 1 -7.74 -11.76 -26.46
N THR A 2 -7.10 -12.91 -26.37
CA THR A 2 -6.79 -13.77 -27.53
C THR A 2 -7.69 -14.99 -27.57
N ASP A 3 -8.11 -15.49 -26.42
CA ASP A 3 -8.93 -16.70 -26.35
C ASP A 3 -9.71 -16.76 -25.02
N LEU A 4 -10.90 -17.36 -25.06
CA LEU A 4 -11.76 -17.64 -23.91
C LEU A 4 -12.39 -19.02 -24.11
N ARG A 5 -12.08 -19.98 -23.23
CA ARG A 5 -12.61 -21.34 -23.35
C ARG A 5 -13.09 -21.89 -22.01
N PRO A 6 -14.29 -22.47 -21.94
CA PRO A 6 -14.67 -23.27 -20.79
C PRO A 6 -13.78 -24.51 -20.68
N MET A 7 -13.43 -24.91 -19.46
CA MET A 7 -12.62 -26.10 -19.19
C MET A 7 -13.49 -27.18 -18.53
N GLY A 8 -14.01 -28.09 -19.37
CA GLY A 8 -14.86 -29.18 -18.89
C GLY A 8 -16.17 -28.70 -18.23
N ASP A 9 -16.76 -29.57 -17.39
CA ASP A 9 -18.03 -29.31 -16.71
C ASP A 9 -17.85 -28.62 -15.32
N SER A 10 -16.63 -28.26 -14.95
CA SER A 10 -16.30 -27.69 -13.63
C SER A 10 -16.69 -26.22 -13.44
N GLY A 11 -17.26 -25.56 -14.46
CA GLY A 11 -17.54 -24.12 -14.42
C GLY A 11 -16.29 -23.24 -14.53
N THR A 12 -15.11 -23.83 -14.67
CA THR A 12 -13.84 -23.10 -14.83
C THR A 12 -13.69 -22.60 -16.25
N THR A 13 -13.25 -21.34 -16.40
CA THR A 13 -12.99 -20.73 -17.71
C THR A 13 -11.53 -20.38 -17.86
N ARG A 14 -10.89 -20.80 -18.95
CA ARG A 14 -9.54 -20.40 -19.32
C ARG A 14 -9.59 -19.14 -20.16
N LEU A 15 -8.87 -18.12 -19.68
CA LEU A 15 -8.69 -16.85 -20.36
C LEU A 15 -7.24 -16.70 -20.82
N SER A 16 -7.02 -16.43 -22.10
CA SER A 16 -5.69 -16.15 -22.66
C SER A 16 -5.60 -14.70 -23.09
N LEU A 17 -4.56 -14.00 -22.58
CA LEU A 17 -4.33 -12.58 -22.81
C LEU A 17 -2.91 -12.35 -23.31
N ARG A 18 -2.72 -11.34 -24.15
CA ARG A 18 -1.40 -10.74 -24.41
C ARG A 18 -1.36 -9.40 -23.70
N VAL A 19 -0.41 -9.24 -22.81
CA VAL A 19 -0.27 -8.04 -21.98
C VAL A 19 1.21 -7.66 -21.88
N PRO A 20 1.54 -6.38 -21.70
CA PRO A 20 2.90 -5.98 -21.38
C PRO A 20 3.33 -6.59 -20.05
N ALA A 21 4.54 -7.17 -19.98
CA ALA A 21 5.05 -7.85 -18.77
C ALA A 21 5.00 -6.97 -17.53
N ARG A 22 5.28 -5.68 -17.67
CA ARG A 22 5.19 -4.71 -16.55
C ARG A 22 3.77 -4.51 -16.00
N GLY A 23 2.72 -4.79 -16.79
CA GLY A 23 1.32 -4.73 -16.34
C GLY A 23 0.91 -5.95 -15.50
N LEU A 24 1.78 -6.95 -15.39
CA LEU A 24 1.57 -8.10 -14.51
C LEU A 24 2.17 -7.90 -13.12
N VAL A 25 3.00 -6.86 -12.96
CA VAL A 25 3.56 -6.49 -11.64
C VAL A 25 2.39 -6.10 -10.74
N GLY A 26 2.26 -6.75 -9.60
CA GLY A 26 1.15 -6.53 -8.64
C GLY A 26 -0.19 -7.18 -8.99
N TYR A 27 -0.41 -7.56 -10.24
CA TYR A 27 -1.70 -8.11 -10.68
C TYR A 27 -2.05 -9.45 -10.03
N ARG A 28 -1.04 -10.24 -9.62
CA ARG A 28 -1.28 -11.55 -8.98
C ARG A 28 -2.10 -11.43 -7.70
N SER A 29 -1.81 -10.44 -6.88
CA SER A 29 -2.51 -10.21 -5.60
C SER A 29 -3.96 -9.78 -5.84
N GLU A 30 -4.20 -8.90 -6.81
CA GLU A 30 -5.53 -8.46 -7.23
C GLU A 30 -6.32 -9.64 -7.81
N PHE A 31 -5.72 -10.40 -8.72
CA PHE A 31 -6.33 -11.58 -9.34
C PHE A 31 -6.76 -12.64 -8.31
N LEU A 32 -5.92 -12.94 -7.32
CA LEU A 32 -6.27 -13.87 -6.24
C LEU A 32 -7.42 -13.35 -5.37
N THR A 33 -7.47 -12.04 -5.13
CA THR A 33 -8.58 -11.40 -4.40
C THR A 33 -9.87 -11.50 -5.19
N ASP A 34 -9.86 -11.16 -6.48
CA ASP A 34 -11.02 -11.18 -7.36
C ASP A 34 -11.57 -12.60 -7.55
N THR A 35 -10.68 -13.58 -7.60
CA THR A 35 -11.04 -15.00 -7.74
C THR A 35 -11.22 -15.72 -6.40
N ARG A 36 -11.22 -15.01 -5.27
CA ARG A 36 -11.33 -15.59 -3.92
C ARG A 36 -10.29 -16.68 -3.61
N GLY A 37 -9.10 -16.57 -4.23
CA GLY A 37 -8.02 -17.55 -4.10
C GLY A 37 -8.12 -18.78 -5.02
N GLU A 38 -9.21 -18.95 -5.78
CA GLU A 38 -9.43 -20.12 -6.64
C GLU A 38 -8.74 -19.98 -8.02
N GLY A 39 -8.39 -18.75 -8.42
CA GLY A 39 -7.79 -18.48 -9.72
C GLY A 39 -6.36 -18.97 -9.84
N VAL A 40 -6.02 -19.55 -10.99
CA VAL A 40 -4.65 -19.94 -11.34
C VAL A 40 -4.11 -18.98 -12.40
N LEU A 41 -3.09 -18.20 -12.05
CA LEU A 41 -2.41 -17.29 -12.96
C LEU A 41 -1.09 -17.90 -13.42
N HIS A 42 -0.96 -18.08 -14.71
CA HIS A 42 0.28 -18.52 -15.37
C HIS A 42 0.65 -17.52 -16.47
N HIS A 43 1.92 -17.16 -16.58
CA HIS A 43 2.40 -16.29 -17.65
C HIS A 43 3.69 -16.83 -18.27
N GLN A 44 3.89 -16.53 -19.55
CA GLN A 44 5.09 -16.88 -20.28
C GLN A 44 5.43 -15.78 -21.27
N PHE A 45 6.70 -15.67 -21.62
CA PHE A 45 7.13 -14.75 -22.67
C PHE A 45 6.51 -15.18 -24.01
N HIS A 46 5.96 -14.20 -24.73
CA HIS A 46 5.41 -14.43 -26.06
C HIS A 46 6.28 -13.78 -27.14
N SER A 47 6.49 -12.48 -27.07
CA SER A 47 7.26 -11.71 -28.07
C SER A 47 7.56 -10.31 -27.55
N TRP A 48 8.54 -9.67 -28.15
CA TRP A 48 8.73 -8.23 -28.03
C TRP A 48 7.65 -7.49 -28.83
N GLY A 49 7.22 -6.33 -28.36
CA GLY A 49 6.20 -5.51 -29.00
C GLY A 49 6.48 -4.02 -28.83
N PRO A 50 5.70 -3.15 -29.50
CA PRO A 50 5.83 -1.71 -29.36
C PRO A 50 5.48 -1.28 -27.92
N TRP A 51 5.96 -0.09 -27.54
CA TRP A 51 5.65 0.51 -26.26
C TRP A 51 4.12 0.71 -26.10
N ALA A 52 3.54 0.11 -25.08
CA ALA A 52 2.08 0.12 -24.82
C ALA A 52 1.59 1.36 -24.05
N GLY A 53 2.41 2.40 -23.94
CA GLY A 53 2.07 3.61 -23.18
C GLY A 53 2.35 3.47 -21.67
N VAL A 54 1.97 4.49 -20.89
CA VAL A 54 2.06 4.48 -19.45
C VAL A 54 0.94 3.58 -18.90
N LEU A 55 1.30 2.63 -18.07
CA LEU A 55 0.32 1.79 -17.36
C LEU A 55 -0.19 2.55 -16.15
N LYS A 56 -1.46 2.34 -15.84
CA LYS A 56 -2.07 2.94 -14.65
C LYS A 56 -1.41 2.34 -13.41
N GLY A 57 -0.90 3.20 -12.54
CA GLY A 57 -0.37 2.81 -11.23
C GLY A 57 -1.47 2.44 -10.24
N ARG A 58 -1.09 2.32 -8.98
CA ARG A 58 -2.01 2.09 -7.86
C ARG A 58 -3.09 3.18 -7.82
N GLY A 59 -4.35 2.79 -7.80
CA GLY A 59 -5.48 3.75 -7.76
C GLY A 59 -5.69 4.41 -6.41
N ARG A 60 -4.98 3.95 -5.36
CA ARG A 60 -5.04 4.43 -3.98
C ARG A 60 -3.77 5.16 -3.63
N GLY A 61 -3.87 6.14 -2.72
CA GLY A 61 -2.70 6.83 -2.16
C GLY A 61 -2.06 6.06 -1.01
N VAL A 62 -1.12 6.71 -0.32
CA VAL A 62 -0.45 6.17 0.86
C VAL A 62 -0.63 7.05 2.08
N LEU A 63 -0.53 6.44 3.26
CA LEU A 63 -0.39 7.14 4.53
C LEU A 63 1.11 7.38 4.77
N VAL A 64 1.50 8.63 4.87
CA VAL A 64 2.91 9.05 5.01
C VAL A 64 3.13 9.66 6.38
N ALA A 65 4.10 9.17 7.13
CA ALA A 65 4.46 9.76 8.43
C ALA A 65 4.95 11.19 8.25
N ASP A 66 4.43 12.11 9.06
CA ASP A 66 4.76 13.55 9.00
C ASP A 66 6.02 13.90 9.81
N ARG A 67 6.47 13.02 10.70
CA ARG A 67 7.59 13.26 11.63
C ARG A 67 8.29 11.99 12.08
N VAL A 68 9.42 12.17 12.76
CA VAL A 68 10.13 11.12 13.48
C VAL A 68 9.42 10.82 14.81
N GLY A 69 9.37 9.55 15.21
CA GLY A 69 8.81 9.12 16.48
C GLY A 69 8.52 7.62 16.52
N LYS A 70 7.91 7.18 17.62
CA LYS A 70 7.39 5.81 17.74
C LYS A 70 5.89 5.80 17.50
N SER A 71 5.42 4.85 16.72
CA SER A 71 3.99 4.65 16.50
C SER A 71 3.29 4.26 17.79
N VAL A 72 2.14 4.84 18.07
CA VAL A 72 1.35 4.55 19.27
C VAL A 72 -0.01 3.95 18.90
N GLY A 73 -0.49 3.00 19.71
CA GLY A 73 -1.73 2.29 19.46
C GLY A 73 -2.93 3.21 19.24
N PHE A 74 -3.03 4.29 20.03
CA PHE A 74 -4.11 5.27 19.89
C PHE A 74 -4.12 5.98 18.51
N ALA A 75 -2.95 6.36 17.99
CA ALA A 75 -2.88 6.97 16.66
C ALA A 75 -3.22 5.95 15.57
N LEU A 76 -2.70 4.73 15.67
CA LEU A 76 -2.95 3.67 14.70
C LEU A 76 -4.43 3.26 14.67
N GLN A 77 -5.12 3.20 15.82
CA GLN A 77 -6.55 2.92 15.88
C GLN A 77 -7.38 3.92 15.07
N ASN A 78 -7.04 5.20 15.15
CA ASN A 78 -7.73 6.23 14.36
C ASN A 78 -7.35 6.19 12.87
N LEU A 79 -6.18 5.65 12.54
CA LEU A 79 -5.70 5.61 11.15
C LEU A 79 -6.16 4.35 10.41
N GLN A 80 -6.45 3.24 11.09
CA GLN A 80 -6.98 2.03 10.43
C GLN A 80 -8.34 2.25 9.75
N GLU A 81 -9.13 3.24 10.19
CA GLU A 81 -10.35 3.67 9.49
C GLU A 81 -10.08 4.34 8.13
N ARG A 82 -8.85 4.79 7.91
CA ARG A 82 -8.43 5.50 6.69
C ARG A 82 -7.72 4.60 5.69
N GLY A 83 -7.34 3.39 6.09
CA GLY A 83 -6.66 2.46 5.22
C GLY A 83 -5.95 1.34 5.96
N THR A 84 -5.20 0.54 5.22
CA THR A 84 -4.47 -0.61 5.74
C THR A 84 -3.09 -0.19 6.25
N LEU A 85 -2.79 -0.48 7.50
CA LEU A 85 -1.51 -0.11 8.11
C LEU A 85 -0.41 -1.13 7.79
N PHE A 86 0.85 -0.65 7.75
CA PHE A 86 2.06 -1.45 7.54
C PHE A 86 2.95 -1.51 8.79
N VAL A 87 2.64 -0.72 9.81
CA VAL A 87 3.42 -0.58 11.04
C VAL A 87 2.62 -1.01 12.26
N SER A 88 3.30 -1.64 13.21
CA SER A 88 2.76 -2.03 14.51
C SER A 88 2.99 -0.93 15.55
N PRO A 89 2.26 -0.94 16.69
CA PRO A 89 2.58 -0.07 17.82
C PRO A 89 4.02 -0.26 18.32
N GLY A 90 4.70 0.83 18.64
CA GLY A 90 6.07 0.82 19.14
C GLY A 90 7.16 0.80 18.09
N GLU A 91 6.81 0.74 16.80
CA GLU A 91 7.78 0.83 15.71
C GLU A 91 8.29 2.26 15.51
N GLU A 92 9.58 2.39 15.22
CA GLU A 92 10.21 3.67 14.89
C GLU A 92 9.85 4.07 13.46
N VAL A 93 9.38 5.30 13.31
CA VAL A 93 9.03 5.91 12.02
C VAL A 93 9.76 7.22 11.84
N TYR A 94 9.89 7.66 10.59
CA TYR A 94 10.48 8.95 10.25
C TYR A 94 9.63 9.69 9.22
N GLY A 95 9.80 10.99 9.12
CA GLY A 95 9.06 11.81 8.14
C GLY A 95 9.30 11.34 6.71
N GLY A 96 8.23 11.12 5.95
CA GLY A 96 8.30 10.58 4.60
C GLY A 96 8.25 9.05 4.50
N MET A 97 8.30 8.32 5.62
CA MET A 97 8.08 6.87 5.64
C MET A 97 6.61 6.56 5.34
N ILE A 98 6.35 5.57 4.48
CA ILE A 98 5.01 5.09 4.18
C ILE A 98 4.61 4.09 5.27
N VAL A 99 3.55 4.40 5.99
CA VAL A 99 3.07 3.64 7.15
C VAL A 99 1.77 2.89 6.88
N GLY A 100 1.22 3.04 5.67
CA GLY A 100 0.00 2.34 5.25
C GLY A 100 -0.45 2.72 3.85
N GLU A 101 -1.41 1.96 3.34
CA GLU A 101 -2.16 2.25 2.11
C GLU A 101 -3.41 3.06 2.47
N ASN A 102 -3.62 4.19 1.80
CA ASN A 102 -4.83 5.00 1.99
C ASN A 102 -6.02 4.33 1.27
N ALA A 103 -7.19 4.29 1.89
CA ALA A 103 -8.42 3.80 1.26
C ALA A 103 -8.90 4.70 0.11
N ARG A 104 -8.43 5.95 0.04
CA ARG A 104 -8.80 6.95 -0.98
C ARG A 104 -7.64 7.25 -1.92
N PRO A 105 -7.94 7.76 -3.12
CA PRO A 105 -6.91 8.31 -4.00
C PRO A 105 -6.16 9.48 -3.34
N GLY A 106 -4.86 9.55 -3.59
CA GLY A 106 -3.98 10.60 -3.07
C GLY A 106 -3.39 10.31 -1.69
N ASP A 107 -2.19 10.83 -1.51
CA ASP A 107 -1.41 10.62 -0.30
C ASP A 107 -1.92 11.48 0.86
N LEU A 108 -1.82 10.94 2.06
CA LEU A 108 -2.22 11.58 3.29
C LEU A 108 -1.06 11.59 4.29
N ASP A 109 -0.57 12.76 4.64
CA ASP A 109 0.40 12.91 5.72
C ASP A 109 -0.29 12.70 7.08
N VAL A 110 0.26 11.81 7.90
CA VAL A 110 -0.34 11.36 9.17
C VAL A 110 0.67 11.37 10.31
N ASN A 111 0.17 11.63 11.51
CA ASN A 111 0.97 11.53 12.73
C ASN A 111 0.67 10.21 13.45
N VAL A 112 1.54 9.23 13.31
CA VAL A 112 1.44 7.92 13.98
C VAL A 112 1.97 7.91 15.41
N ALA A 113 2.67 8.98 15.83
CA ALA A 113 3.22 9.15 17.17
C ALA A 113 2.32 10.01 18.07
N LYS A 114 1.08 10.29 17.65
CA LYS A 114 0.16 11.13 18.42
C LYS A 114 -0.40 10.37 19.61
N GLU A 115 0.00 10.77 20.80
CA GLU A 115 -0.53 10.24 22.05
C GLU A 115 -1.96 10.75 22.34
N LYS A 116 -2.71 9.98 23.10
CA LYS A 116 -3.99 10.39 23.66
C LYS A 116 -3.74 11.56 24.65
N LYS A 117 -4.36 12.72 24.43
CA LYS A 117 -4.33 13.77 25.43
C LYS A 117 -5.07 13.29 26.67
N LEU A 118 -4.41 13.34 27.81
CA LEU A 118 -5.03 13.05 29.11
C LEU A 118 -6.15 14.10 29.34
N THR A 119 -7.39 13.68 29.18
CA THR A 119 -8.57 14.47 29.52
C THR A 119 -9.16 13.93 30.80
N ASN A 120 -9.15 14.72 31.87
CA ASN A 120 -9.80 14.55 33.16
C ASN A 120 -9.80 13.16 33.82
N MET A 121 -9.39 13.15 35.10
CA MET A 121 -9.32 12.00 36.00
C MET A 121 -10.60 11.14 36.13
N ARG A 122 -11.76 11.63 35.73
CA ARG A 122 -13.03 10.88 35.78
C ARG A 122 -13.23 9.90 34.61
N ALA A 123 -12.47 10.02 33.52
CA ALA A 123 -12.53 9.11 32.38
C ALA A 123 -11.45 8.02 32.40
N ALA A 124 -10.60 7.97 33.43
CA ALA A 124 -9.53 6.97 33.57
C ALA A 124 -10.03 5.53 33.80
N GLY A 125 -11.34 5.33 34.07
CA GLY A 125 -11.95 4.02 34.30
C GLY A 125 -12.49 3.33 33.05
N SER A 126 -12.48 3.98 31.89
CA SER A 126 -12.97 3.41 30.62
C SER A 126 -11.85 3.48 29.59
N ASP A 127 -10.74 2.79 29.85
CA ASP A 127 -9.75 2.47 28.83
C ASP A 127 -10.36 1.38 27.94
N GLU A 128 -11.11 1.78 26.93
CA GLU A 128 -11.53 0.85 25.88
C GLU A 128 -10.29 0.21 25.32
N SER A 129 -10.24 -1.12 25.38
CA SER A 129 -9.16 -1.92 24.83
C SER A 129 -8.94 -1.51 23.36
N ILE A 130 -7.76 -0.99 23.04
CA ILE A 130 -7.38 -0.61 21.68
C ILE A 130 -7.39 -1.86 20.82
N LYS A 131 -8.35 -1.95 19.91
CA LYS A 131 -8.45 -3.04 18.93
C LYS A 131 -7.76 -2.59 17.65
N LEU A 132 -6.62 -3.21 17.32
CA LEU A 132 -5.91 -2.98 16.07
C LEU A 132 -6.01 -4.23 15.19
N GLU A 133 -6.28 -4.00 13.92
CA GLU A 133 -6.09 -5.03 12.91
C GLU A 133 -4.58 -5.29 12.72
N PRO A 134 -4.17 -6.54 12.50
CA PRO A 134 -2.78 -6.85 12.20
C PRO A 134 -2.29 -6.04 11.00
N PRO A 135 -1.13 -5.39 11.07
CA PRO A 135 -0.60 -4.64 9.95
C PRO A 135 -0.25 -5.57 8.78
N ARG A 136 -0.45 -5.09 7.55
CA ARG A 136 -0.02 -5.82 6.36
C ARG A 136 1.50 -5.89 6.34
N ARG A 137 2.03 -7.11 6.36
CA ARG A 137 3.48 -7.32 6.26
C ARG A 137 3.98 -6.99 4.87
N ILE A 138 5.00 -6.14 4.79
CA ILE A 138 5.65 -5.76 3.55
C ILE A 138 6.86 -6.68 3.34
N THR A 139 6.78 -7.58 2.37
CA THR A 139 7.93 -8.33 1.85
C THR A 139 8.53 -7.57 0.67
N LEU A 140 9.71 -7.97 0.20
CA LEU A 140 10.34 -7.33 -0.94
C LEU A 140 9.45 -7.40 -2.20
N GLU A 141 8.83 -8.55 -2.44
CA GLU A 141 7.92 -8.75 -3.58
C GLU A 141 6.73 -7.80 -3.50
N VAL A 142 6.06 -7.75 -2.33
CA VAL A 142 4.93 -6.85 -2.09
C VAL A 142 5.36 -5.39 -2.23
N ALA A 143 6.55 -5.03 -1.75
CA ALA A 143 7.10 -3.69 -1.88
C ALA A 143 7.29 -3.28 -3.34
N LEU A 144 7.90 -4.14 -4.15
CA LEU A 144 8.15 -3.90 -5.58
C LEU A 144 6.85 -3.80 -6.40
N GLU A 145 5.82 -4.57 -6.01
CA GLU A 145 4.49 -4.49 -6.61
C GLU A 145 3.73 -3.22 -6.22
N PHE A 146 4.02 -2.69 -5.04
CA PHE A 146 3.26 -1.61 -4.42
C PHE A 146 3.73 -0.21 -4.80
N ILE A 147 5.06 0.01 -4.95
CA ILE A 147 5.65 1.34 -5.13
C ILE A 147 5.24 2.02 -6.44
N GLU A 148 5.13 3.34 -6.39
CA GLU A 148 4.98 4.24 -7.54
C GLU A 148 6.26 5.05 -7.79
N ASP A 149 6.29 5.83 -8.87
CA ASP A 149 7.48 6.55 -9.36
C ASP A 149 8.10 7.51 -8.35
N ASP A 150 7.32 8.03 -7.39
CA ASP A 150 7.77 8.93 -6.34
C ASP A 150 8.08 8.21 -5.01
N GLU A 151 8.14 6.89 -5.03
CA GLU A 151 8.34 6.03 -3.87
C GLU A 151 9.60 5.18 -4.00
N LEU A 152 10.19 4.78 -2.89
CA LEU A 152 11.37 3.94 -2.82
C LEU A 152 11.18 2.82 -1.81
N VAL A 153 11.79 1.67 -2.10
CA VAL A 153 11.94 0.57 -1.14
C VAL A 153 13.27 0.74 -0.40
N GLU A 154 13.21 0.76 0.91
CA GLU A 154 14.37 0.76 1.79
C GLU A 154 14.54 -0.63 2.39
N ILE A 155 15.68 -1.24 2.16
CA ILE A 155 15.99 -2.59 2.63
C ILE A 155 17.10 -2.50 3.67
N THR A 156 16.82 -3.01 4.85
CA THR A 156 17.80 -3.18 5.94
C THR A 156 17.88 -4.67 6.29
N PRO A 157 18.90 -5.12 7.05
CA PRO A 157 18.95 -6.51 7.50
C PRO A 157 17.69 -6.96 8.27
N ASP A 158 17.03 -6.05 8.96
CA ASP A 158 15.91 -6.36 9.86
C ASP A 158 14.54 -6.05 9.27
N ALA A 159 14.45 -5.19 8.22
CA ALA A 159 13.17 -4.70 7.74
C ALA A 159 13.19 -4.27 6.26
N VAL A 160 12.04 -4.46 5.60
CA VAL A 160 11.71 -3.83 4.31
C VAL A 160 10.72 -2.71 4.60
N ARG A 161 11.05 -1.49 4.21
CA ARG A 161 10.24 -0.28 4.42
C ARG A 161 9.98 0.43 3.10
N LEU A 162 8.91 1.18 3.07
CA LEU A 162 8.55 2.04 1.94
C LEU A 162 8.69 3.50 2.37
N ARG A 163 9.15 4.35 1.48
CA ARG A 163 9.27 5.78 1.74
C ARG A 163 9.04 6.62 0.49
N LYS A 164 8.70 7.87 0.66
CA LYS A 164 8.69 8.84 -0.44
C LYS A 164 10.13 9.22 -0.82
N THR A 165 10.34 9.49 -2.10
CA THR A 165 11.62 10.01 -2.63
C THR A 165 11.98 11.32 -1.96
N VAL A 166 11.00 12.22 -1.81
CA VAL A 166 11.12 13.49 -1.09
C VAL A 166 10.53 13.32 0.31
N LEU A 167 11.38 13.30 1.34
CA LEU A 167 10.95 13.06 2.72
C LEU A 167 10.20 14.24 3.33
N ASP A 168 10.59 15.48 2.99
CA ASP A 168 9.97 16.69 3.54
C ASP A 168 8.57 16.92 2.98
N GLN A 169 7.57 17.02 3.87
CA GLN A 169 6.16 17.22 3.54
C GLN A 169 5.91 18.50 2.72
N ASN A 170 6.59 19.60 3.09
CA ASN A 170 6.37 20.89 2.43
C ASN A 170 6.92 20.87 1.02
N MET A 171 8.06 20.20 0.82
CA MET A 171 8.66 19.99 -0.50
C MET A 171 7.73 19.15 -1.39
N ARG A 172 7.16 18.06 -0.88
CA ARG A 172 6.16 17.25 -1.61
C ARG A 172 4.96 18.09 -2.04
N LYS A 173 4.37 18.86 -1.12
CA LYS A 173 3.23 19.75 -1.42
C LYS A 173 3.56 20.81 -2.47
N LYS A 174 4.78 21.37 -2.45
CA LYS A 174 5.25 22.32 -3.46
C LYS A 174 5.41 21.65 -4.83
N ALA A 175 5.96 20.43 -4.87
CA ALA A 175 6.13 19.67 -6.11
C ALA A 175 4.77 19.37 -6.78
N VAL A 176 3.78 18.89 -6.01
CA VAL A 176 2.43 18.63 -6.50
C VAL A 176 1.75 19.90 -7.05
N LYS A 177 1.94 21.06 -6.39
CA LYS A 177 1.37 22.34 -6.88
C LYS A 177 2.00 22.75 -8.21
N ARG A 178 3.33 22.55 -8.37
CA ARG A 178 4.03 22.89 -9.63
C ARG A 178 3.62 21.98 -10.79
N ALA A 179 3.28 20.73 -10.53
CA ALA A 179 2.85 19.79 -11.55
C ALA A 179 1.40 20.00 -12.03
N LYS A 180 0.60 20.80 -11.30
CA LYS A 180 -0.82 21.08 -11.61
C LYS A 180 -1.04 22.46 -12.26
N GLY A 181 -0.05 23.31 -12.30
CA GLY A 181 -0.08 24.63 -12.95
C GLY A 181 0.73 24.67 -14.21
#